data_726cf81d9adfe7305e0bb1530cbc804b
#
_entry.id   726cf81d9adfe7305e0bb1530cbc804b
#
_cell.length_a   1.000
_cell.length_b   1.000
_cell.length_c   1.000
_cell.angle_alpha   90.00
_cell.angle_beta   90.00
_cell.angle_gamma   90.00
#
_symmetry.space_group_name_H-M   'P 1'
#
loop_
_entity.id
_entity.type
_entity.pdbx_description
1 polymer ?
#
loop_
_entity_poly.entity_id
_entity_poly.type
_entity_poly.pdbx_seq_one_letter_code
_entity_poly.pdbx_strand_id
1 'polypeptide(L)'
;MAGPSTKFIETAKKHGFLFIYLDNPGKLNALTTQSLKELKAAVDAAGKVKDVKGIIITGKGKAFCSGSDLRELASLDAKEAFKRSMQGQEAFFAVENSPKPTLALIHGYCLGGGNELAMACDYRVASEDSVLGQPEARFGMIPGFGGTYRLPRLVGADTARFLISTGKQLTARQALMAHLVDDAVPTASLEWDGMVFLQHAIENHHVSKAKKSHKIPLKSQSKLARLEATEFSKLFKTGKPQRRVKEFLKTKSK
;
A
#
# COMPACT_ATOMS: atom_id res chain seq x y z
N MET A 1 27.53 -19.34 -4.67
CA MET A 1 27.39 -18.14 -5.52
C MET A 1 26.06 -17.48 -5.15
N ALA A 2 26.09 -16.33 -4.50
CA ALA A 2 24.87 -15.54 -4.25
C ALA A 2 24.38 -15.04 -5.62
N GLY A 3 23.14 -15.39 -6.00
CA GLY A 3 22.48 -14.84 -7.18
C GLY A 3 22.39 -13.31 -7.07
N PRO A 4 22.16 -12.59 -8.18
CA PRO A 4 22.08 -11.14 -8.16
C PRO A 4 21.03 -10.70 -7.14
N SER A 5 21.44 -9.88 -6.17
CA SER A 5 20.53 -9.24 -5.21
C SER A 5 19.60 -8.34 -6.00
N THR A 6 18.39 -8.84 -6.31
CA THR A 6 17.34 -8.01 -6.89
C THR A 6 16.86 -7.03 -5.83
N LYS A 7 17.24 -5.78 -5.98
CA LYS A 7 16.78 -4.68 -5.14
C LYS A 7 15.41 -4.25 -5.62
N PHE A 8 14.40 -4.34 -4.73
CA PHE A 8 13.00 -3.97 -5.04
C PHE A 8 12.64 -2.54 -4.65
N ILE A 9 13.54 -1.86 -3.93
CA ILE A 9 13.34 -0.49 -3.46
C ILE A 9 14.53 0.35 -3.86
N GLU A 10 14.25 1.47 -4.49
CA GLU A 10 15.24 2.52 -4.78
C GLU A 10 14.87 3.79 -4.04
N THR A 11 15.87 4.58 -3.66
CA THR A 11 15.64 5.87 -3.00
C THR A 11 16.40 6.98 -3.69
N ALA A 12 15.77 8.16 -3.82
CA ALA A 12 16.41 9.36 -4.37
C ALA A 12 15.94 10.61 -3.63
N LYS A 13 16.84 11.58 -3.42
CA LYS A 13 16.46 12.91 -2.93
C LYS A 13 16.13 13.82 -4.11
N LYS A 14 14.97 14.48 -4.06
CA LYS A 14 14.53 15.49 -5.03
C LYS A 14 13.80 16.62 -4.30
N HIS A 15 14.14 17.86 -4.57
CA HIS A 15 13.45 19.06 -4.08
C HIS A 15 13.16 19.08 -2.57
N GLY A 16 14.07 18.52 -1.75
CA GLY A 16 13.91 18.44 -0.30
C GLY A 16 13.04 17.30 0.21
N PHE A 17 12.57 16.40 -0.67
CA PHE A 17 11.87 15.17 -0.32
C PHE A 17 12.73 13.93 -0.56
N LEU A 18 12.48 12.86 0.20
CA LEU A 18 13.02 11.55 -0.12
C LEU A 18 11.96 10.73 -0.85
N PHE A 19 12.25 10.38 -2.08
CA PHE A 19 11.45 9.44 -2.86
C PHE A 19 11.85 8.01 -2.53
N ILE A 20 10.87 7.15 -2.29
CA ILE A 20 11.00 5.70 -2.17
C ILE A 20 10.24 5.10 -3.35
N TYR A 21 10.98 4.52 -4.29
CA TYR A 21 10.41 3.87 -5.47
C TYR A 21 10.26 2.37 -5.22
N LEU A 22 9.06 1.84 -5.44
CA LEU A 22 8.86 0.41 -5.65
C LEU A 22 9.41 0.07 -7.04
N ASP A 23 10.42 -0.82 -7.10
CA ASP A 23 11.19 -1.09 -8.32
C ASP A 23 11.08 -2.56 -8.75
N ASN A 24 9.91 -2.92 -9.23
CA ASN A 24 9.65 -4.19 -9.90
C ASN A 24 8.62 -3.98 -11.03
N PRO A 25 8.92 -3.07 -12.00
CA PRO A 25 7.94 -2.64 -13.00
C PRO A 25 7.44 -3.78 -13.89
N GLY A 26 8.27 -4.81 -14.15
CA GLY A 26 7.88 -6.00 -14.90
C GLY A 26 6.77 -6.82 -14.26
N LYS A 27 6.52 -6.61 -12.96
CA LYS A 27 5.42 -7.24 -12.20
C LYS A 27 4.47 -6.19 -11.59
N LEU A 28 4.39 -4.99 -12.19
CA LEU A 28 3.56 -3.88 -11.70
C LEU A 28 3.79 -3.61 -10.21
N ASN A 29 5.04 -3.67 -9.77
CA ASN A 29 5.49 -3.43 -8.40
C ASN A 29 4.81 -4.32 -7.35
N ALA A 30 4.50 -5.57 -7.71
CA ALA A 30 3.92 -6.53 -6.78
C ALA A 30 4.83 -6.74 -5.56
N LEU A 31 4.21 -6.74 -4.38
CA LEU A 31 4.89 -6.87 -3.10
C LEU A 31 5.27 -8.32 -2.83
N THR A 32 6.57 -8.56 -2.74
CA THR A 32 7.16 -9.82 -2.29
C THR A 32 7.52 -9.75 -0.81
N THR A 33 7.83 -10.87 -0.20
CA THR A 33 8.39 -10.92 1.17
C THR A 33 9.65 -10.06 1.28
N GLN A 34 10.50 -10.07 0.25
CA GLN A 34 11.73 -9.30 0.22
C GLN A 34 11.46 -7.79 0.07
N SER A 35 10.57 -7.40 -0.86
CA SER A 35 10.26 -5.97 -1.06
C SER A 35 9.64 -5.32 0.18
N LEU A 36 8.86 -6.05 0.99
CA LEU A 36 8.33 -5.54 2.26
C LEU A 36 9.43 -5.28 3.29
N LYS A 37 10.43 -6.16 3.37
CA LYS A 37 11.59 -5.95 4.27
C LYS A 37 12.40 -4.73 3.83
N GLU A 38 12.64 -4.60 2.53
CA GLU A 38 13.39 -3.47 1.96
C GLU A 38 12.62 -2.15 2.14
N LEU A 39 11.30 -2.15 1.91
CA LEU A 39 10.45 -0.98 2.14
C LEU A 39 10.52 -0.52 3.60
N LYS A 40 10.36 -1.45 4.55
CA LYS A 40 10.49 -1.12 5.98
C LYS A 40 11.84 -0.49 6.28
N ALA A 41 12.93 -1.11 5.83
CA ALA A 41 14.28 -0.59 6.05
C ALA A 41 14.48 0.80 5.44
N ALA A 42 13.96 1.03 4.22
CA ALA A 42 14.05 2.33 3.55
C ALA A 42 13.28 3.43 4.32
N VAL A 43 12.08 3.12 4.81
CA VAL A 43 11.28 4.07 5.62
C VAL A 43 11.94 4.38 6.96
N ASP A 44 12.45 3.35 7.66
CA ASP A 44 13.17 3.51 8.92
C ASP A 44 14.44 4.37 8.75
N ALA A 45 15.17 4.18 7.64
CA ALA A 45 16.33 4.99 7.29
C ALA A 45 15.93 6.43 6.94
N ALA A 46 14.87 6.60 6.13
CA ALA A 46 14.35 7.90 5.70
C ALA A 46 13.94 8.79 6.88
N GLY A 47 13.36 8.20 7.91
CA GLY A 47 12.99 8.90 9.14
C GLY A 47 14.16 9.61 9.83
N LYS A 48 15.39 9.12 9.63
CA LYS A 48 16.63 9.65 10.26
C LYS A 48 17.36 10.69 9.39
N VAL A 49 16.97 10.85 8.13
CA VAL A 49 17.63 11.81 7.22
C VAL A 49 17.25 13.24 7.58
N LYS A 50 18.21 14.07 8.02
CA LYS A 50 17.93 15.43 8.51
C LYS A 50 17.42 16.37 7.42
N ASP A 51 17.99 16.28 6.21
CA ASP A 51 17.79 17.27 5.12
C ASP A 51 16.61 16.94 4.19
N VAL A 52 15.60 16.20 4.67
CA VAL A 52 14.36 15.97 3.91
C VAL A 52 13.15 16.38 4.74
N LYS A 53 12.20 17.04 4.08
CA LYS A 53 10.98 17.56 4.69
C LYS A 53 9.90 16.49 4.83
N GLY A 54 9.87 15.52 3.92
CA GLY A 54 8.88 14.44 3.87
C GLY A 54 9.34 13.28 2.99
N ILE A 55 8.55 12.23 2.98
CA ILE A 55 8.79 10.99 2.23
C ILE A 55 7.68 10.83 1.20
N ILE A 56 8.05 10.58 -0.05
CA ILE A 56 7.12 10.30 -1.14
C ILE A 56 7.34 8.84 -1.58
N ILE A 57 6.30 8.02 -1.51
CA ILE A 57 6.33 6.63 -1.95
C ILE A 57 5.61 6.54 -3.30
N THR A 58 6.24 5.95 -4.30
CA THR A 58 5.66 5.76 -5.63
C THR A 58 6.19 4.47 -6.27
N GLY A 59 5.64 4.08 -7.42
CA GLY A 59 6.11 2.95 -8.20
C GLY A 59 6.94 3.37 -9.41
N LYS A 60 7.84 2.53 -9.90
CA LYS A 60 8.43 2.70 -11.22
C LYS A 60 7.55 2.06 -12.31
N GLY A 61 7.61 2.61 -13.51
CA GLY A 61 6.91 2.08 -14.68
C GLY A 61 5.42 2.42 -14.72
N LYS A 62 4.55 1.42 -14.97
CA LYS A 62 3.13 1.65 -15.32
C LYS A 62 2.16 1.57 -14.13
N ALA A 63 2.63 1.36 -12.92
CA ALA A 63 1.75 1.21 -11.76
C ALA A 63 2.43 1.66 -10.47
N PHE A 64 1.66 2.18 -9.55
CA PHE A 64 2.08 2.35 -8.18
C PHE A 64 2.41 0.99 -7.56
N CYS A 65 1.41 0.11 -7.43
CA CYS A 65 1.58 -1.25 -6.91
C CYS A 65 0.33 -2.09 -7.15
N SER A 66 0.48 -3.27 -7.76
CA SER A 66 -0.65 -4.18 -8.04
C SER A 66 -1.06 -5.07 -6.86
N GLY A 67 -0.41 -4.93 -5.70
CA GLY A 67 -0.69 -5.72 -4.50
C GLY A 67 0.35 -6.79 -4.21
N SER A 68 -0.02 -7.81 -3.42
CA SER A 68 0.87 -8.92 -3.09
C SER A 68 1.23 -9.76 -4.32
N ASP A 69 2.48 -10.24 -4.40
CA ASP A 69 2.85 -11.20 -5.46
C ASP A 69 2.01 -12.48 -5.32
N LEU A 70 1.14 -12.70 -6.31
CA LEU A 70 0.21 -13.82 -6.32
C LEU A 70 0.92 -15.19 -6.40
N ARG A 71 2.16 -15.23 -6.92
CA ARG A 71 2.94 -16.48 -6.98
C ARG A 71 3.37 -16.90 -5.57
N GLU A 72 3.78 -15.94 -4.73
CA GLU A 72 4.05 -16.21 -3.32
C GLU A 72 2.75 -16.69 -2.62
N LEU A 73 1.63 -16.00 -2.83
CA LEU A 73 0.35 -16.35 -2.17
C LEU A 73 -0.17 -17.73 -2.58
N ALA A 74 0.08 -18.17 -3.82
CA ALA A 74 -0.40 -19.46 -4.34
C ALA A 74 0.17 -20.68 -3.62
N SER A 75 1.29 -20.54 -2.91
CA SER A 75 2.00 -21.63 -2.23
C SER A 75 1.84 -21.62 -0.71
N LEU A 76 1.28 -20.55 -0.11
CA LEU A 76 1.22 -20.41 1.33
C LEU A 76 0.25 -21.41 1.97
N ASP A 77 0.66 -21.99 3.08
CA ASP A 77 -0.25 -22.59 4.05
C ASP A 77 -0.82 -21.51 5.01
N ALA A 78 -1.69 -21.90 5.93
CA ALA A 78 -2.31 -20.96 6.87
C ALA A 78 -1.29 -20.30 7.82
N LYS A 79 -0.26 -21.03 8.26
CA LYS A 79 0.79 -20.50 9.15
C LYS A 79 1.66 -19.48 8.42
N GLU A 80 2.01 -19.80 7.19
CA GLU A 80 2.78 -18.92 6.30
C GLU A 80 1.96 -17.66 5.91
N ALA A 81 0.66 -17.82 5.62
CA ALA A 81 -0.24 -16.72 5.36
C ALA A 81 -0.36 -15.76 6.56
N PHE A 82 -0.47 -16.27 7.78
CA PHE A 82 -0.42 -15.46 9.00
C PHE A 82 0.89 -14.67 9.09
N LYS A 83 2.04 -15.36 8.94
CA LYS A 83 3.36 -14.73 8.99
C LYS A 83 3.51 -13.64 7.91
N ARG A 84 3.04 -13.94 6.70
CA ARG A 84 3.07 -12.99 5.56
C ARG A 84 2.23 -11.74 5.83
N SER A 85 1.04 -11.92 6.38
CA SER A 85 0.17 -10.81 6.80
C SER A 85 0.85 -9.94 7.86
N MET A 86 1.39 -10.53 8.90
CA MET A 86 2.10 -9.80 9.96
C MET A 86 3.30 -9.02 9.41
N GLN A 87 4.08 -9.59 8.49
CA GLN A 87 5.22 -8.90 7.85
C GLN A 87 4.79 -7.68 7.05
N GLY A 88 3.71 -7.80 6.27
CA GLY A 88 3.17 -6.67 5.50
C GLY A 88 2.67 -5.56 6.41
N GLN A 89 1.95 -5.92 7.47
CA GLN A 89 1.45 -4.96 8.44
C GLN A 89 2.58 -4.25 9.20
N GLU A 90 3.64 -4.98 9.56
CA GLU A 90 4.82 -4.39 10.21
C GLU A 90 5.51 -3.36 9.30
N ALA A 91 5.66 -3.66 8.01
CA ALA A 91 6.22 -2.73 7.03
C ALA A 91 5.34 -1.47 6.87
N PHE A 92 4.01 -1.63 6.87
CA PHE A 92 3.09 -0.52 6.71
C PHE A 92 2.92 0.31 7.99
N PHE A 93 3.08 -0.31 9.16
CA PHE A 93 3.19 0.46 10.41
C PHE A 93 4.46 1.31 10.45
N ALA A 94 5.57 0.87 9.86
CA ALA A 94 6.74 1.74 9.74
C ALA A 94 6.44 3.00 8.91
N VAL A 95 5.66 2.88 7.82
CA VAL A 95 5.18 4.02 7.02
C VAL A 95 4.26 4.91 7.87
N GLU A 96 3.23 4.33 8.47
CA GLU A 96 2.23 5.04 9.28
C GLU A 96 2.85 5.77 10.49
N ASN A 97 3.89 5.19 11.09
CA ASN A 97 4.58 5.74 12.25
C ASN A 97 5.83 6.56 11.90
N SER A 98 6.07 6.81 10.61
CA SER A 98 7.19 7.65 10.17
C SER A 98 7.20 8.98 10.94
N PRO A 99 8.35 9.44 11.43
CA PRO A 99 8.46 10.76 12.06
C PRO A 99 8.31 11.91 11.05
N LYS A 100 8.43 11.61 9.76
CA LYS A 100 8.26 12.56 8.66
C LYS A 100 6.93 12.35 7.97
N PRO A 101 6.31 13.42 7.43
CA PRO A 101 5.13 13.31 6.59
C PRO A 101 5.35 12.37 5.42
N THR A 102 4.35 11.55 5.12
CA THR A 102 4.39 10.55 4.05
C THR A 102 3.29 10.80 3.03
N LEU A 103 3.63 10.73 1.74
CA LEU A 103 2.70 10.84 0.61
C LEU A 103 2.81 9.60 -0.26
N ALA A 104 1.69 8.95 -0.56
CA ALA A 104 1.58 8.02 -1.67
C ALA A 104 1.28 8.79 -2.95
N LEU A 105 2.18 8.70 -3.93
CA LEU A 105 2.04 9.30 -5.24
C LEU A 105 1.65 8.21 -6.23
N ILE A 106 0.35 8.16 -6.55
CA ILE A 106 -0.30 7.00 -7.16
C ILE A 106 -0.49 7.23 -8.66
N HIS A 107 -0.04 6.28 -9.48
CA HIS A 107 -0.33 6.22 -10.92
C HIS A 107 -0.67 4.79 -11.33
N GLY A 108 -1.49 4.63 -12.37
CA GLY A 108 -1.93 3.35 -12.87
C GLY A 108 -2.58 2.49 -11.76
N TYR A 109 -2.17 1.26 -11.58
CA TYR A 109 -2.79 0.35 -10.60
C TYR A 109 -2.29 0.56 -9.19
N CYS A 110 -3.24 0.70 -8.24
CA CYS A 110 -3.03 0.74 -6.79
C CYS A 110 -4.03 -0.23 -6.14
N LEU A 111 -3.69 -1.53 -6.08
CA LEU A 111 -4.63 -2.59 -5.76
C LEU A 111 -4.17 -3.44 -4.57
N GLY A 112 -5.13 -3.93 -3.77
CA GLY A 112 -4.87 -4.81 -2.64
C GLY A 112 -3.79 -4.28 -1.72
N GLY A 113 -2.71 -5.04 -1.50
CA GLY A 113 -1.55 -4.60 -0.71
C GLY A 113 -0.95 -3.26 -1.14
N GLY A 114 -1.07 -2.89 -2.42
CA GLY A 114 -0.65 -1.57 -2.90
C GLY A 114 -1.56 -0.45 -2.39
N ASN A 115 -2.86 -0.67 -2.40
CA ASN A 115 -3.82 0.27 -1.81
C ASN A 115 -3.70 0.32 -0.27
N GLU A 116 -3.37 -0.82 0.37
CA GLU A 116 -3.09 -0.87 1.81
C GLU A 116 -1.83 -0.08 2.18
N LEU A 117 -0.79 -0.11 1.33
CA LEU A 117 0.41 0.73 1.46
C LEU A 117 0.06 2.22 1.32
N ALA A 118 -0.72 2.58 0.30
CA ALA A 118 -1.16 3.96 0.10
C ALA A 118 -1.95 4.48 1.31
N MET A 119 -2.86 3.67 1.86
CA MET A 119 -3.62 4.00 3.08
C MET A 119 -2.76 4.12 4.34
N ALA A 120 -1.56 3.54 4.37
CA ALA A 120 -0.62 3.69 5.48
C ALA A 120 0.15 5.03 5.43
N CYS A 121 0.19 5.71 4.28
CA CYS A 121 0.73 7.06 4.16
C CYS A 121 -0.20 8.09 4.81
N ASP A 122 0.37 9.24 5.20
CA ASP A 122 -0.43 10.38 5.72
C ASP A 122 -1.36 10.92 4.62
N TYR A 123 -0.87 11.03 3.39
CA TYR A 123 -1.58 11.58 2.23
C TYR A 123 -1.47 10.68 0.99
N ARG A 124 -2.41 10.85 0.06
CA ARG A 124 -2.55 10.10 -1.20
C ARG A 124 -2.96 11.05 -2.31
N VAL A 125 -2.09 11.25 -3.29
CA VAL A 125 -2.42 11.98 -4.53
C VAL A 125 -2.36 10.99 -5.68
N ALA A 126 -3.42 10.93 -6.47
CA ALA A 126 -3.56 9.99 -7.59
C ALA A 126 -3.54 10.70 -8.94
N SER A 127 -2.95 10.08 -9.95
CA SER A 127 -3.16 10.50 -11.33
C SER A 127 -4.58 10.14 -11.80
N GLU A 128 -5.14 10.91 -12.72
CA GLU A 128 -6.51 10.74 -13.23
C GLU A 128 -6.76 9.36 -13.86
N ASP A 129 -5.71 8.71 -14.40
CA ASP A 129 -5.76 7.37 -14.99
C ASP A 129 -5.61 6.24 -13.96
N SER A 130 -5.49 6.57 -12.68
CA SER A 130 -5.31 5.57 -11.63
C SER A 130 -6.55 4.72 -11.38
N VAL A 131 -6.30 3.45 -11.04
CA VAL A 131 -7.30 2.46 -10.64
C VAL A 131 -6.95 1.93 -9.26
N LEU A 132 -7.84 2.19 -8.29
CA LEU A 132 -7.63 1.82 -6.89
C LEU A 132 -8.65 0.76 -6.42
N GLY A 133 -8.31 -0.07 -5.43
CA GLY A 133 -9.28 -0.99 -4.83
C GLY A 133 -8.70 -2.14 -4.04
N GLN A 134 -9.62 -2.96 -3.48
CA GLN A 134 -9.32 -4.15 -2.68
C GLN A 134 -9.90 -5.39 -3.38
N PRO A 135 -9.18 -5.99 -4.36
CA PRO A 135 -9.71 -7.08 -5.18
C PRO A 135 -9.65 -8.46 -4.51
N GLU A 136 -9.23 -8.57 -3.25
CA GLU A 136 -8.95 -9.80 -2.52
C GLU A 136 -10.14 -10.78 -2.52
N ALA A 137 -11.37 -10.27 -2.45
CA ALA A 137 -12.58 -11.10 -2.48
C ALA A 137 -12.68 -11.97 -3.75
N ARG A 138 -12.13 -11.52 -4.88
CA ARG A 138 -12.08 -12.29 -6.14
C ARG A 138 -11.27 -13.58 -5.98
N PHE A 139 -10.30 -13.56 -5.08
CA PHE A 139 -9.46 -14.71 -4.76
C PHE A 139 -9.94 -15.48 -3.52
N GLY A 140 -11.09 -15.09 -2.92
CA GLY A 140 -11.58 -15.70 -1.69
C GLY A 140 -10.79 -15.31 -0.45
N MET A 141 -10.17 -14.13 -0.48
CA MET A 141 -9.41 -13.54 0.62
C MET A 141 -10.08 -12.27 1.11
N ILE A 142 -9.65 -11.80 2.27
CA ILE A 142 -9.83 -10.43 2.76
C ILE A 142 -8.49 -9.68 2.63
N PRO A 143 -8.46 -8.32 2.74
CA PRO A 143 -7.22 -7.57 2.91
C PRO A 143 -6.38 -8.15 4.06
N GLY A 144 -5.07 -8.18 3.89
CA GLY A 144 -4.16 -8.81 4.83
C GLY A 144 -3.06 -7.91 5.39
N PHE A 145 -2.95 -6.67 4.90
CA PHE A 145 -1.91 -5.72 5.30
C PHE A 145 -2.49 -4.45 5.96
N GLY A 146 -3.70 -4.55 6.51
CA GLY A 146 -4.36 -3.51 7.26
C GLY A 146 -5.55 -2.85 6.57
N GLY A 147 -5.99 -3.37 5.44
CA GLY A 147 -7.13 -2.83 4.69
C GLY A 147 -8.44 -2.92 5.45
N THR A 148 -8.66 -3.97 6.25
CA THR A 148 -9.91 -4.14 6.99
C THR A 148 -10.14 -3.09 8.09
N TYR A 149 -9.09 -2.43 8.54
CA TYR A 149 -9.20 -1.39 9.56
C TYR A 149 -8.76 0.01 9.11
N ARG A 150 -7.95 0.15 8.04
CA ARG A 150 -7.60 1.48 7.47
C ARG A 150 -8.67 1.99 6.52
N LEU A 151 -9.19 1.13 5.64
CA LEU A 151 -10.20 1.56 4.67
C LEU A 151 -11.45 2.18 5.34
N PRO A 152 -12.07 1.55 6.38
CA PRO A 152 -13.24 2.14 7.03
C PRO A 152 -12.99 3.52 7.67
N ARG A 153 -11.75 3.81 8.04
CA ARG A 153 -11.38 5.12 8.61
C ARG A 153 -11.31 6.23 7.56
N LEU A 154 -11.05 5.88 6.32
CA LEU A 154 -10.97 6.83 5.22
C LEU A 154 -12.34 7.03 4.54
N VAL A 155 -13.00 5.94 4.17
CA VAL A 155 -14.19 5.99 3.30
C VAL A 155 -15.51 5.71 4.03
N GLY A 156 -15.47 5.52 5.36
CA GLY A 156 -16.61 5.09 6.15
C GLY A 156 -16.87 3.59 6.08
N ALA A 157 -17.61 3.06 7.07
CA ALA A 157 -17.80 1.62 7.26
C ALA A 157 -18.57 0.95 6.11
N ASP A 158 -19.62 1.60 5.61
CA ASP A 158 -20.49 1.03 4.57
C ASP A 158 -19.79 0.95 3.21
N THR A 159 -19.09 2.02 2.82
CA THR A 159 -18.28 2.03 1.60
C THR A 159 -17.15 1.01 1.68
N ALA A 160 -16.47 0.92 2.81
CA ALA A 160 -15.40 -0.05 3.02
C ALA A 160 -15.92 -1.49 2.92
N ARG A 161 -17.04 -1.80 3.59
CA ARG A 161 -17.69 -3.11 3.52
C ARG A 161 -18.04 -3.48 2.07
N PHE A 162 -18.62 -2.54 1.31
CA PHE A 162 -18.94 -2.75 -0.09
C PHE A 162 -17.68 -3.04 -0.92
N LEU A 163 -16.64 -2.22 -0.80
CA LEU A 163 -15.40 -2.37 -1.58
C LEU A 163 -14.67 -3.68 -1.26
N ILE A 164 -14.56 -4.04 0.03
CA ILE A 164 -13.89 -5.28 0.46
C ILE A 164 -14.68 -6.52 0.02
N SER A 165 -16.02 -6.51 0.17
CA SER A 165 -16.83 -7.69 -0.13
C SER A 165 -16.99 -7.96 -1.61
N THR A 166 -17.00 -6.90 -2.44
CA THR A 166 -17.20 -7.02 -3.90
C THR A 166 -15.91 -7.06 -4.69
N GLY A 167 -14.82 -6.53 -4.14
CA GLY A 167 -13.57 -6.31 -4.87
C GLY A 167 -13.71 -5.27 -5.98
N LYS A 168 -14.66 -4.33 -5.85
CA LYS A 168 -14.86 -3.27 -6.84
C LYS A 168 -13.66 -2.35 -6.87
N GLN A 169 -13.24 -2.00 -8.09
CA GLN A 169 -12.19 -1.02 -8.34
C GLN A 169 -12.83 0.36 -8.60
N LEU A 170 -12.13 1.39 -8.17
CA LEU A 170 -12.52 2.79 -8.33
C LEU A 170 -11.57 3.48 -9.30
N THR A 171 -12.09 4.38 -10.14
CA THR A 171 -11.27 5.38 -10.83
C THR A 171 -10.72 6.39 -9.82
N ALA A 172 -9.70 7.17 -10.20
CA ALA A 172 -9.15 8.24 -9.34
C ALA A 172 -10.24 9.21 -8.88
N ARG A 173 -11.13 9.63 -9.76
CA ARG A 173 -12.26 10.51 -9.44
C ARG A 173 -13.23 9.88 -8.43
N GLN A 174 -13.56 8.60 -8.59
CA GLN A 174 -14.40 7.89 -7.61
C GLN A 174 -13.70 7.73 -6.27
N ALA A 175 -12.39 7.49 -6.27
CA ALA A 175 -11.56 7.40 -5.07
C ALA A 175 -11.51 8.74 -4.32
N LEU A 176 -11.41 9.87 -5.04
CA LEU A 176 -11.46 11.22 -4.47
C LEU A 176 -12.85 11.49 -3.84
N MET A 177 -13.93 11.20 -4.56
CA MET A 177 -15.30 11.36 -4.03
C MET A 177 -15.58 10.49 -2.80
N ALA A 178 -14.93 9.33 -2.71
CA ALA A 178 -15.02 8.43 -1.57
C ALA A 178 -14.04 8.78 -0.43
N HIS A 179 -13.25 9.83 -0.55
CA HIS A 179 -12.16 10.20 0.39
C HIS A 179 -11.07 9.14 0.56
N LEU A 180 -10.92 8.24 -0.44
CA LEU A 180 -9.83 7.26 -0.46
C LEU A 180 -8.50 7.91 -0.86
N VAL A 181 -8.54 8.96 -1.69
CA VAL A 181 -7.41 9.83 -2.01
C VAL A 181 -7.72 11.28 -1.66
N ASP A 182 -6.69 12.07 -1.42
CA ASP A 182 -6.81 13.46 -0.99
C ASP A 182 -6.87 14.41 -2.20
N ASP A 183 -6.32 13.97 -3.35
CA ASP A 183 -6.39 14.71 -4.62
C ASP A 183 -6.27 13.77 -5.83
N ALA A 184 -6.76 14.26 -7.00
CA ALA A 184 -6.66 13.57 -8.28
C ALA A 184 -6.25 14.58 -9.35
N VAL A 185 -5.06 14.40 -9.94
CA VAL A 185 -4.38 15.37 -10.79
C VAL A 185 -4.01 14.78 -12.15
N PRO A 186 -3.76 15.60 -13.19
CA PRO A 186 -3.30 15.11 -14.48
C PRO A 186 -2.03 14.25 -14.35
N THR A 187 -1.96 13.14 -15.10
CA THR A 187 -0.82 12.22 -15.05
C THR A 187 0.51 12.91 -15.35
N ALA A 188 0.51 13.88 -16.26
CA ALA A 188 1.72 14.60 -16.66
C ALA A 188 2.32 15.49 -15.54
N SER A 189 1.49 15.98 -14.63
CA SER A 189 1.92 16.85 -13.52
C SER A 189 1.99 16.15 -12.15
N LEU A 190 1.69 14.86 -12.09
CA LEU A 190 1.55 14.11 -10.84
C LEU A 190 2.72 14.30 -9.86
N GLU A 191 3.98 14.20 -10.34
CA GLU A 191 5.15 14.35 -9.45
C GLU A 191 5.23 15.77 -8.88
N TRP A 192 4.99 16.77 -9.71
CA TRP A 192 5.02 18.17 -9.31
C TRP A 192 3.87 18.51 -8.36
N ASP A 193 2.64 18.20 -8.75
CA ASP A 193 1.44 18.51 -7.95
C ASP A 193 1.48 17.80 -6.59
N GLY A 194 1.95 16.55 -6.56
CA GLY A 194 2.12 15.82 -5.31
C GLY A 194 3.19 16.43 -4.39
N MET A 195 4.31 16.91 -4.94
CA MET A 195 5.32 17.63 -4.14
C MET A 195 4.76 18.95 -3.59
N VAL A 196 4.05 19.72 -4.42
CA VAL A 196 3.39 20.96 -4.00
C VAL A 196 2.34 20.68 -2.93
N PHE A 197 1.51 19.66 -3.12
CA PHE A 197 0.53 19.22 -2.13
C PHE A 197 1.18 18.91 -0.78
N LEU A 198 2.23 18.09 -0.77
CA LEU A 198 2.90 17.71 0.47
C LEU A 198 3.60 18.90 1.13
N GLN A 199 4.19 19.82 0.35
CA GLN A 199 4.81 21.04 0.86
C GLN A 199 3.77 21.94 1.56
N HIS A 200 2.61 22.16 0.94
CA HIS A 200 1.52 22.93 1.55
C HIS A 200 0.97 22.26 2.82
N ALA A 201 0.83 20.92 2.81
CA ALA A 201 0.38 20.19 3.99
C ALA A 201 1.36 20.33 5.16
N ILE A 202 2.67 20.40 4.89
CA ILE A 202 3.72 20.62 5.90
C ILE A 202 3.66 22.05 6.44
N GLU A 203 3.60 23.05 5.57
CA GLU A 203 3.62 24.48 5.93
C GLU A 203 2.40 24.90 6.75
N ASN A 204 1.24 24.38 6.43
CA ASN A 204 0.00 24.73 7.11
C ASN A 204 -0.23 23.96 8.43
N HIS A 205 0.79 23.33 8.99
CA HIS A 205 0.76 22.58 10.26
C HIS A 205 -0.37 21.54 10.41
N HIS A 206 -1.11 21.24 9.34
CA HIS A 206 -2.18 20.24 9.35
C HIS A 206 -1.65 18.81 9.52
N VAL A 207 -0.37 18.58 9.17
CA VAL A 207 0.28 17.27 9.25
C VAL A 207 0.24 16.69 10.67
N SER A 208 0.54 17.49 11.69
CA SER A 208 0.57 16.99 13.07
C SER A 208 -0.81 16.69 13.64
N LYS A 209 -1.84 17.43 13.21
CA LYS A 209 -3.24 17.20 13.60
C LYS A 209 -3.87 16.06 12.78
N ALA A 210 -3.69 16.05 11.47
CA ALA A 210 -4.17 14.98 10.59
C ALA A 210 -3.53 13.63 10.95
N LYS A 211 -2.22 13.59 11.20
CA LYS A 211 -1.54 12.40 11.72
C LYS A 211 -2.21 11.83 12.97
N LYS A 212 -2.69 12.68 13.87
CA LYS A 212 -3.32 12.23 15.13
C LYS A 212 -4.75 11.72 14.94
N SER A 213 -5.50 12.22 13.97
CA SER A 213 -6.92 11.89 13.80
C SER A 213 -7.17 10.59 13.06
N HIS A 214 -6.32 10.23 12.08
CA HIS A 214 -6.51 9.06 11.24
C HIS A 214 -5.59 7.88 11.60
N LYS A 215 -4.50 8.13 12.32
CA LYS A 215 -3.57 7.07 12.75
C LYS A 215 -4.19 6.13 13.76
N ILE A 216 -3.84 4.87 13.59
CA ILE A 216 -4.17 3.84 14.56
C ILE A 216 -3.26 4.04 15.76
N PRO A 217 -3.80 4.18 16.98
CA PRO A 217 -3.00 4.30 18.18
C PRO A 217 -2.01 3.13 18.29
N LEU A 218 -0.73 3.41 18.58
CA LEU A 218 0.33 2.40 18.67
C LEU A 218 -0.07 1.18 19.50
N LYS A 219 -0.71 1.41 20.65
CA LYS A 219 -1.22 0.35 21.53
C LYS A 219 -2.29 -0.55 20.89
N SER A 220 -2.97 -0.07 19.83
CA SER A 220 -4.00 -0.82 19.13
C SER A 220 -3.48 -1.52 17.86
N GLN A 221 -2.33 -1.09 17.32
CA GLN A 221 -1.79 -1.61 16.06
C GLN A 221 -1.56 -3.12 16.12
N SER A 222 -0.85 -3.60 17.13
CA SER A 222 -0.55 -5.03 17.28
C SER A 222 -1.81 -5.89 17.41
N LYS A 223 -2.84 -5.42 18.14
CA LYS A 223 -4.12 -6.13 18.28
C LYS A 223 -4.87 -6.24 16.97
N LEU A 224 -5.00 -5.13 16.24
CA LEU A 224 -5.69 -5.08 14.94
C LEU A 224 -4.96 -5.93 13.89
N ALA A 225 -3.63 -5.80 13.83
CA ALA A 225 -2.81 -6.59 12.93
C ALA A 225 -2.98 -8.09 13.16
N ARG A 226 -2.90 -8.52 14.43
CA ARG A 226 -3.06 -9.93 14.77
C ARG A 226 -4.46 -10.47 14.48
N LEU A 227 -5.49 -9.65 14.71
CA LEU A 227 -6.87 -10.02 14.39
C LEU A 227 -7.03 -10.24 12.88
N GLU A 228 -6.64 -9.27 12.05
CA GLU A 228 -6.74 -9.38 10.60
C GLU A 228 -5.90 -10.55 10.07
N ALA A 229 -4.64 -10.69 10.52
CA ALA A 229 -3.78 -11.80 10.10
C ALA A 229 -4.37 -13.17 10.47
N THR A 230 -5.05 -13.28 11.63
CA THR A 230 -5.75 -14.50 12.04
C THR A 230 -6.88 -14.83 11.10
N GLU A 231 -7.76 -13.86 10.80
CA GLU A 231 -8.88 -14.09 9.89
C GLU A 231 -8.41 -14.34 8.44
N PHE A 232 -7.41 -13.58 7.97
CA PHE A 232 -6.77 -13.82 6.67
C PHE A 232 -6.23 -15.26 6.56
N SER A 233 -5.49 -15.70 7.56
CA SER A 233 -4.85 -17.02 7.55
C SER A 233 -5.85 -18.19 7.59
N LYS A 234 -6.99 -18.04 8.27
CA LYS A 234 -8.05 -19.05 8.29
C LYS A 234 -8.56 -19.41 6.89
N LEU A 235 -8.60 -18.44 5.98
CA LEU A 235 -9.07 -18.64 4.61
C LEU A 235 -8.15 -19.60 3.85
N PHE A 236 -6.86 -19.60 4.14
CA PHE A 236 -5.88 -20.48 3.50
C PHE A 236 -6.03 -21.96 3.92
N LYS A 237 -6.66 -22.25 5.07
CA LYS A 237 -7.01 -23.64 5.45
C LYS A 237 -8.00 -24.28 4.49
N THR A 238 -8.78 -23.49 3.77
CA THR A 238 -9.81 -23.97 2.84
C THR A 238 -9.24 -24.39 1.47
N GLY A 239 -7.99 -24.03 1.17
CA GLY A 239 -7.39 -24.18 -0.16
C GLY A 239 -8.01 -23.29 -1.25
N LYS A 240 -9.06 -22.53 -0.93
CA LYS A 240 -9.78 -21.68 -1.91
C LYS A 240 -8.92 -20.54 -2.47
N PRO A 241 -8.19 -19.78 -1.64
CA PRO A 241 -7.27 -18.73 -2.13
C PRO A 241 -6.23 -19.30 -3.10
N GLN A 242 -5.53 -20.36 -2.72
CA GLN A 242 -4.47 -20.95 -3.53
C GLN A 242 -4.99 -21.42 -4.88
N ARG A 243 -6.16 -22.09 -4.91
CA ARG A 243 -6.81 -22.53 -6.14
C ARG A 243 -7.16 -21.36 -7.06
N ARG A 244 -7.87 -20.35 -6.56
CA ARG A 244 -8.28 -19.18 -7.35
C ARG A 244 -7.10 -18.37 -7.89
N VAL A 245 -6.06 -18.24 -7.08
CA VAL A 245 -4.82 -17.58 -7.51
C VAL A 245 -4.15 -18.37 -8.63
N LYS A 246 -4.02 -19.70 -8.49
CA LYS A 246 -3.44 -20.57 -9.54
C LYS A 246 -4.25 -20.50 -10.84
N GLU A 247 -5.56 -20.50 -10.76
CA GLU A 247 -6.46 -20.35 -11.93
C GLU A 247 -6.21 -19.02 -12.64
N PHE A 248 -6.16 -17.91 -11.87
CA PHE A 248 -5.86 -16.59 -12.42
C PHE A 248 -4.48 -16.51 -13.09
N LEU A 249 -3.45 -17.06 -12.47
CA LEU A 249 -2.10 -17.07 -13.05
C LEU A 249 -2.04 -17.81 -14.38
N LYS A 250 -2.80 -18.92 -14.55
CA LYS A 250 -2.90 -19.66 -15.82
C LYS A 250 -3.54 -18.82 -16.93
N THR A 251 -4.50 -17.94 -16.63
CA THR A 251 -5.13 -17.07 -17.64
C THR A 251 -4.22 -15.94 -18.13
N LYS A 252 -3.22 -15.56 -17.33
CA LYS A 252 -2.23 -14.52 -17.68
C LYS A 252 -1.01 -15.08 -18.43
N SER A 253 -0.83 -16.40 -18.47
CA SER A 253 0.28 -17.06 -19.15
C SER A 253 -0.07 -17.48 -20.59
N LYS A 254 -1.30 -17.23 -21.02
CA LYS A 254 -1.79 -17.34 -22.40
C LYS A 254 -1.86 -15.94 -23.02
#